data_6db0ecd06501801e33df80b520454ef6
#
_entry.id   6db0ecd06501801e33df80b520454ef6
#
_cell.length_a   1.000
_cell.length_b   1.000
_cell.length_c   1.000
_cell.angle_alpha   90.00
_cell.angle_beta   90.00
_cell.angle_gamma   90.00
#
_symmetry.space_group_name_H-M   'P 1'
#
loop_
_entity.id
_entity.type
_entity.pdbx_description
1 polymer ?
#
loop_
_entity_poly.entity_id
_entity_poly.type
_entity_poly.pdbx_seq_one_letter_code
_entity_poly.pdbx_strand_id
1 'polypeptide(L)'
;MERKHWIDNLRWVTVLLVLFYHVFYFYNNKGVFGGVGGFGEYPQYKQYQDVVMYILYPWFMPLLFMLAGVSARYALEKQSIKEWFKARTRKLLVPGTIGLFVFHWMVGYFNTVVASRQGVFDGVPAIAKYFMMAISGTGPLWFIQVLWLLCLVLLLVRAIDRKDRFWNWCGKANLVVIILLGVLFWVGEQTLVKNPRPESLDGLLNLYKPIF
;
A
#
# COMPACT_ATOMS: atom_id res chain seq x y z
N MET A 1 -7.32 28.86 -10.23
CA MET A 1 -6.76 28.41 -8.93
C MET A 1 -5.30 28.07 -9.14
N GLU A 2 -4.41 28.68 -8.40
CA GLU A 2 -2.97 28.41 -8.48
C GLU A 2 -2.64 26.97 -8.09
N ARG A 3 -1.58 26.46 -8.69
CA ARG A 3 -1.03 25.13 -8.34
C ARG A 3 -0.56 25.12 -6.88
N LYS A 4 -1.03 24.18 -6.10
CA LYS A 4 -0.66 24.06 -4.68
C LYS A 4 0.71 23.36 -4.54
N HIS A 5 1.80 24.11 -4.74
CA HIS A 5 3.18 23.59 -4.70
C HIS A 5 3.51 22.84 -3.41
N TRP A 6 2.93 23.23 -2.28
CA TRP A 6 3.15 22.54 -1.01
C TRP A 6 2.70 21.08 -1.01
N ILE A 7 1.61 20.75 -1.75
CA ILE A 7 1.16 19.35 -1.89
C ILE A 7 2.18 18.54 -2.68
N ASP A 8 2.72 19.12 -3.75
CA ASP A 8 3.72 18.46 -4.58
C ASP A 8 5.02 18.27 -3.79
N ASN A 9 5.46 19.28 -3.04
CA ASN A 9 6.66 19.21 -2.21
C ASN A 9 6.52 18.15 -1.11
N LEU A 10 5.37 18.15 -0.42
CA LEU A 10 5.13 17.18 0.65
C LEU A 10 5.09 15.75 0.09
N ARG A 11 4.50 15.55 -1.09
CA ARG A 11 4.52 14.25 -1.78
C ARG A 11 5.94 13.81 -2.11
N TRP A 12 6.76 14.70 -2.67
CA TRP A 12 8.15 14.40 -2.99
C TRP A 12 8.96 13.99 -1.77
N VAL A 13 8.87 14.77 -0.69
CA VAL A 13 9.53 14.43 0.59
C VAL A 13 9.08 13.07 1.09
N THR A 14 7.76 12.80 1.07
CA THR A 14 7.24 11.52 1.54
C THR A 14 7.72 10.35 0.67
N VAL A 15 7.79 10.52 -0.65
CA VAL A 15 8.33 9.48 -1.56
C VAL A 15 9.81 9.20 -1.27
N LEU A 16 10.60 10.23 -0.97
CA LEU A 16 11.99 10.05 -0.54
C LEU A 16 12.08 9.27 0.78
N LEU A 17 11.21 9.58 1.75
CA LEU A 17 11.15 8.83 3.01
C LEU A 17 10.76 7.36 2.79
N VAL A 18 9.85 7.08 1.86
CA VAL A 18 9.51 5.70 1.46
C VAL A 18 10.74 4.97 0.91
N LEU A 19 11.54 5.65 0.07
CA LEU A 19 12.78 5.09 -0.46
C LEU A 19 13.76 4.74 0.66
N PHE A 20 14.03 5.70 1.56
CA PHE A 20 14.90 5.48 2.72
C PHE A 20 14.39 4.35 3.61
N TYR A 21 13.08 4.32 3.89
CA TYR A 21 12.46 3.24 4.65
C TYR A 21 12.78 1.86 4.04
N HIS A 22 12.62 1.70 2.73
CA HIS A 22 12.87 0.41 2.08
C HIS A 22 14.36 0.05 2.09
N VAL A 23 15.26 1.03 1.96
CA VAL A 23 16.70 0.76 2.12
C VAL A 23 17.00 0.21 3.51
N PHE A 24 16.50 0.87 4.57
CA PHE A 24 16.68 0.36 5.94
C PHE A 24 16.02 -1.00 6.15
N TYR A 25 14.86 -1.24 5.53
CA TYR A 25 14.16 -2.52 5.62
C TYR A 25 14.97 -3.68 5.02
N PHE A 26 15.71 -3.46 3.94
CA PHE A 26 16.57 -4.49 3.35
C PHE A 26 17.75 -4.87 4.24
N TYR A 27 18.23 -3.95 5.03
CA TYR A 27 19.40 -4.16 5.90
C TYR A 27 19.03 -4.44 7.36
N ASN A 28 17.75 -4.61 7.67
CA ASN A 28 17.35 -5.09 8.97
C ASN A 28 17.32 -6.64 8.98
N ASN A 29 17.67 -7.25 10.11
CA ASN A 29 17.66 -8.71 10.24
C ASN A 29 16.26 -9.32 10.40
N LYS A 30 15.19 -8.52 10.34
CA LYS A 30 13.83 -8.94 10.64
C LYS A 30 12.95 -9.12 9.42
N GLY A 31 13.27 -8.45 8.32
CA GLY A 31 12.43 -8.42 7.14
C GLY A 31 13.06 -9.10 5.95
N VAL A 32 12.37 -10.07 5.37
CA VAL A 32 12.64 -10.56 4.02
C VAL A 32 11.65 -9.89 3.11
N PHE A 33 12.08 -8.85 2.42
CA PHE A 33 11.26 -8.17 1.43
C PHE A 33 11.56 -8.73 0.05
N GLY A 34 10.57 -9.39 -0.52
CA GLY A 34 10.70 -9.88 -1.88
C GLY A 34 11.78 -10.93 -2.08
N GLY A 35 12.03 -11.81 -1.11
CA GLY A 35 13.10 -12.82 -1.19
C GLY A 35 14.52 -12.24 -1.14
N VAL A 36 14.64 -10.93 -1.06
CA VAL A 36 15.90 -10.21 -0.97
C VAL A 36 15.88 -9.45 0.35
N GLY A 37 16.58 -9.92 1.34
CA GLY A 37 16.64 -9.31 2.66
C GLY A 37 17.51 -10.14 3.57
N GLY A 38 17.80 -9.60 4.73
CA GLY A 38 18.68 -10.30 5.68
C GLY A 38 20.14 -10.30 5.24
N PHE A 39 20.58 -9.27 4.54
CA PHE A 39 21.98 -9.13 4.11
C PHE A 39 22.96 -8.94 5.26
N GLY A 40 22.52 -8.98 6.49
CA GLY A 40 23.39 -8.84 7.63
C GLY A 40 22.87 -9.66 8.80
N GLU A 41 23.39 -10.84 8.98
CA GLU A 41 23.40 -11.48 10.28
C GLU A 41 24.41 -10.73 11.17
N TYR A 42 23.97 -9.61 11.74
CA TYR A 42 24.67 -8.96 12.83
C TYR A 42 23.83 -9.08 14.11
N PRO A 43 23.79 -10.24 14.75
CA PRO A 43 22.92 -10.47 15.91
C PRO A 43 23.32 -9.63 17.15
N GLN A 44 24.47 -8.96 17.11
CA GLN A 44 25.04 -8.28 18.27
C GLN A 44 24.81 -6.77 18.30
N TYR A 45 24.35 -6.16 17.22
CA TYR A 45 24.18 -4.71 17.16
C TYR A 45 22.70 -4.34 17.23
N LYS A 46 22.36 -3.45 18.15
CA LYS A 46 21.07 -2.73 18.11
C LYS A 46 20.98 -2.04 16.78
N GLN A 47 19.99 -2.42 15.98
CA GLN A 47 19.86 -1.89 14.63
C GLN A 47 19.20 -0.53 14.71
N TYR A 48 19.97 0.52 14.52
CA TYR A 48 19.45 1.90 14.43
C TYR A 48 18.42 2.05 13.31
N GLN A 49 18.51 1.20 12.30
CA GLN A 49 17.55 1.11 11.20
C GLN A 49 16.14 0.83 11.69
N ASP A 50 15.98 -0.03 12.69
CA ASP A 50 14.68 -0.36 13.28
C ASP A 50 14.01 0.91 13.86
N VAL A 51 14.77 1.77 14.52
CA VAL A 51 14.24 3.01 15.11
C VAL A 51 13.66 3.91 14.01
N VAL A 52 14.40 4.11 12.92
CA VAL A 52 13.94 4.91 11.78
C VAL A 52 12.69 4.32 11.16
N MET A 53 12.64 2.99 11.01
CA MET A 53 11.49 2.28 10.48
C MET A 53 10.26 2.44 11.36
N TYR A 54 10.37 2.27 12.68
CA TYR A 54 9.27 2.44 13.61
C TYR A 54 8.75 3.88 13.67
N ILE A 55 9.61 4.87 13.45
CA ILE A 55 9.20 6.27 13.39
C ILE A 55 8.47 6.57 12.08
N LEU A 56 8.95 6.05 10.94
CA LEU A 56 8.40 6.39 9.63
C LEU A 56 7.13 5.60 9.29
N TYR A 57 7.12 4.30 9.57
CA TYR A 57 6.09 3.36 9.13
C TYR A 57 4.64 3.80 9.44
N PRO A 58 4.30 4.29 10.65
CA PRO A 58 2.93 4.56 11.02
C PRO A 58 2.27 5.69 10.21
N TRP A 59 3.01 6.61 9.65
CA TRP A 59 2.43 7.84 9.11
C TRP A 59 2.74 8.14 7.64
N PHE A 60 3.87 7.67 7.07
CA PHE A 60 4.24 8.08 5.71
C PHE A 60 3.30 7.52 4.64
N MET A 61 2.81 6.28 4.78
CA MET A 61 1.85 5.71 3.84
C MET A 61 0.45 6.34 3.97
N PRO A 62 -0.13 6.48 5.17
CA PRO A 62 -1.35 7.26 5.36
C PRO A 62 -1.25 8.68 4.79
N LEU A 63 -0.12 9.36 4.98
CA LEU A 63 0.11 10.70 4.44
C LEU A 63 0.03 10.71 2.91
N LEU A 64 0.61 9.74 2.21
CA LEU A 64 0.51 9.63 0.75
C LEU A 64 -0.94 9.44 0.29
N PHE A 65 -1.73 8.62 0.97
CA PHE A 65 -3.15 8.46 0.67
C PHE A 65 -3.95 9.75 0.92
N MET A 66 -3.67 10.45 2.01
CA MET A 66 -4.28 11.76 2.29
C MET A 66 -3.97 12.78 1.21
N LEU A 67 -2.71 12.90 0.81
CA LEU A 67 -2.28 13.80 -0.28
C LEU A 67 -2.94 13.45 -1.61
N ALA A 68 -3.11 12.15 -1.88
CA ALA A 68 -3.82 11.68 -3.06
C ALA A 68 -5.31 12.06 -3.01
N GLY A 69 -5.96 11.92 -1.86
CA GLY A 69 -7.35 12.32 -1.64
C GLY A 69 -7.56 13.82 -1.81
N VAL A 70 -6.73 14.65 -1.19
CA VAL A 70 -6.75 16.12 -1.37
C VAL A 70 -6.58 16.49 -2.84
N SER A 71 -5.61 15.87 -3.53
CA SER A 71 -5.37 16.10 -4.96
C SER A 71 -6.54 15.65 -5.83
N ALA A 72 -7.23 14.57 -5.46
CA ALA A 72 -8.41 14.08 -6.16
C ALA A 72 -9.56 15.09 -6.06
N ARG A 73 -9.79 15.66 -4.87
CA ARG A 73 -10.81 16.69 -4.66
C ARG A 73 -10.57 17.89 -5.56
N TYR A 74 -9.38 18.48 -5.53
CA TYR A 74 -9.06 19.63 -6.39
C TYR A 74 -9.14 19.32 -7.89
N ALA A 75 -8.84 18.09 -8.27
CA ALA A 75 -8.97 17.69 -9.67
C ALA A 75 -10.43 17.56 -10.10
N LEU A 76 -11.30 17.03 -9.24
CA LEU A 76 -12.74 16.88 -9.50
C LEU A 76 -13.51 18.22 -9.52
N GLU A 77 -12.94 19.29 -8.98
CA GLU A 77 -13.47 20.65 -9.12
C GLU A 77 -13.25 21.23 -10.53
N LYS A 78 -12.27 20.70 -11.27
CA LYS A 78 -11.82 21.25 -12.56
C LYS A 78 -12.21 20.43 -13.77
N GLN A 79 -12.56 19.18 -13.60
CA GLN A 79 -12.82 18.24 -14.69
C GLN A 79 -14.00 17.32 -14.35
N SER A 80 -14.62 16.78 -15.39
CA SER A 80 -15.71 15.84 -15.20
C SER A 80 -15.22 14.54 -14.51
N ILE A 81 -16.13 13.87 -13.80
CA ILE A 81 -15.85 12.59 -13.13
C ILE A 81 -15.29 11.57 -14.13
N LYS A 82 -15.87 11.50 -15.33
CA LYS A 82 -15.47 10.56 -16.39
C LYS A 82 -14.04 10.82 -16.87
N GLU A 83 -13.69 12.06 -17.11
CA GLU A 83 -12.34 12.46 -17.54
C GLU A 83 -11.32 12.21 -16.44
N TRP A 84 -11.66 12.57 -15.21
CA TRP A 84 -10.82 12.34 -14.05
C TRP A 84 -10.55 10.84 -13.86
N PHE A 85 -11.58 9.99 -13.90
CA PHE A 85 -11.41 8.54 -13.70
C PHE A 85 -10.60 7.91 -14.84
N LYS A 86 -10.87 8.28 -16.09
CA LYS A 86 -10.07 7.83 -17.25
C LYS A 86 -8.59 8.21 -17.10
N ALA A 87 -8.32 9.44 -16.66
CA ALA A 87 -6.95 9.89 -16.43
C ALA A 87 -6.28 9.12 -15.27
N ARG A 88 -6.99 8.81 -14.19
CA ARG A 88 -6.49 8.01 -13.07
C ARG A 88 -6.23 6.56 -13.47
N THR A 89 -7.16 5.95 -14.19
CA THR A 89 -6.98 4.57 -14.70
C THR A 89 -5.74 4.48 -15.58
N ARG A 90 -5.55 5.42 -16.51
CA ARG A 90 -4.37 5.45 -17.37
C ARG A 90 -3.06 5.68 -16.61
N LYS A 91 -3.09 6.48 -15.53
CA LYS A 91 -1.88 6.81 -14.77
C LYS A 91 -1.54 5.82 -13.67
N LEU A 92 -2.50 5.04 -13.17
CA LEU A 92 -2.32 4.14 -12.03
C LEU A 92 -2.47 2.68 -12.46
N LEU A 93 -3.64 2.31 -13.02
CA LEU A 93 -3.93 0.92 -13.34
C LEU A 93 -3.06 0.39 -14.49
N VAL A 94 -2.92 1.17 -15.56
CA VAL A 94 -2.13 0.74 -16.73
C VAL A 94 -0.67 0.46 -16.36
N PRO A 95 0.09 1.42 -15.77
CA PRO A 95 1.47 1.13 -15.37
C PRO A 95 1.56 0.09 -14.25
N GLY A 96 0.58 0.06 -13.31
CA GLY A 96 0.52 -0.97 -12.28
C GLY A 96 0.34 -2.38 -12.84
N THR A 97 -0.50 -2.54 -13.86
CA THR A 97 -0.73 -3.84 -14.53
C THR A 97 0.46 -4.24 -15.39
N ILE A 98 0.99 -3.33 -16.21
CA ILE A 98 2.19 -3.60 -17.02
C ILE A 98 3.37 -3.92 -16.11
N GLY A 99 3.57 -3.12 -15.06
CA GLY A 99 4.63 -3.35 -14.08
C GLY A 99 4.53 -4.74 -13.46
N LEU A 100 3.32 -5.14 -13.05
CA LEU A 100 3.08 -6.43 -12.44
C LEU A 100 3.45 -7.60 -13.37
N PHE A 101 2.90 -7.61 -14.56
CA PHE A 101 3.07 -8.76 -15.47
C PHE A 101 4.35 -8.73 -16.28
N VAL A 102 4.91 -7.56 -16.59
CA VAL A 102 6.13 -7.48 -17.41
C VAL A 102 7.41 -7.56 -16.56
N PHE A 103 7.41 -6.96 -15.36
CA PHE A 103 8.63 -6.83 -14.55
C PHE A 103 8.58 -7.60 -13.24
N HIS A 104 7.45 -7.57 -12.52
CA HIS A 104 7.38 -8.08 -11.16
C HIS A 104 7.29 -9.60 -11.03
N TRP A 105 7.04 -10.33 -12.11
CA TRP A 105 7.18 -11.78 -12.11
C TRP A 105 8.61 -12.22 -11.74
N MET A 106 9.63 -11.42 -12.10
CA MET A 106 11.01 -11.68 -11.69
C MET A 106 11.18 -11.58 -10.18
N VAL A 107 10.60 -10.54 -9.57
CA VAL A 107 10.59 -10.38 -8.11
C VAL A 107 9.89 -11.57 -7.45
N GLY A 108 8.75 -11.99 -7.98
CA GLY A 108 8.02 -13.16 -7.50
C GLY A 108 8.80 -14.48 -7.68
N TYR A 109 9.57 -14.60 -8.76
CA TYR A 109 10.48 -15.72 -8.96
C TYR A 109 11.52 -15.78 -7.82
N PHE A 110 12.20 -14.67 -7.55
CA PHE A 110 13.16 -14.60 -6.45
C PHE A 110 12.50 -14.84 -5.10
N ASN A 111 11.32 -14.32 -4.86
CA ASN A 111 10.57 -14.58 -3.63
C ASN A 111 10.28 -16.06 -3.41
N THR A 112 10.00 -16.80 -4.48
CA THR A 112 9.52 -18.17 -4.38
C THR A 112 10.65 -19.18 -4.49
N VAL A 113 11.61 -18.94 -5.36
CA VAL A 113 12.71 -19.88 -5.67
C VAL A 113 13.90 -19.65 -4.75
N VAL A 114 14.30 -18.37 -4.55
CA VAL A 114 15.50 -18.02 -3.77
C VAL A 114 15.23 -18.05 -2.26
N ALA A 115 14.01 -17.69 -1.82
CA ALA A 115 13.63 -17.75 -0.41
C ALA A 115 13.32 -19.17 0.11
N SER A 116 13.90 -20.19 -0.52
CA SER A 116 13.85 -21.60 -0.07
C SER A 116 12.45 -22.22 0.00
N ARG A 117 11.48 -21.68 -0.71
CA ARG A 117 10.17 -22.31 -0.89
C ARG A 117 10.21 -23.31 -2.05
N GLN A 118 11.24 -24.17 -2.05
CA GLN A 118 11.39 -25.26 -3.01
C GLN A 118 10.14 -26.16 -2.95
N GLY A 119 9.64 -26.55 -4.13
CA GLY A 119 8.47 -27.42 -4.22
C GLY A 119 7.11 -26.72 -4.31
N VAL A 120 6.99 -25.41 -4.03
CA VAL A 120 5.70 -24.69 -4.11
C VAL A 120 5.08 -24.73 -5.51
N PHE A 121 5.91 -24.88 -6.55
CA PHE A 121 5.46 -24.94 -7.95
C PHE A 121 5.50 -26.34 -8.55
N ASP A 122 5.73 -27.38 -7.77
CA ASP A 122 5.76 -28.75 -8.29
C ASP A 122 4.38 -29.16 -8.79
N GLY A 123 4.33 -29.66 -10.01
CA GLY A 123 3.07 -30.03 -10.67
C GLY A 123 2.20 -28.86 -11.19
N VAL A 124 2.58 -27.60 -10.95
CA VAL A 124 1.81 -26.44 -11.42
C VAL A 124 2.14 -26.15 -12.89
N PRO A 125 1.14 -25.96 -13.77
CA PRO A 125 1.36 -25.58 -15.18
C PRO A 125 2.15 -24.28 -15.30
N ALA A 126 3.01 -24.16 -16.34
CA ALA A 126 3.91 -23.00 -16.52
C ALA A 126 3.17 -21.66 -16.55
N ILE A 127 2.00 -21.61 -17.14
CA ILE A 127 1.19 -20.38 -17.20
C ILE A 127 0.69 -19.97 -15.82
N ALA A 128 0.25 -20.91 -15.00
CA ALA A 128 -0.19 -20.65 -13.64
C ALA A 128 0.99 -20.22 -12.75
N LYS A 129 2.16 -20.83 -12.90
CA LYS A 129 3.40 -20.39 -12.25
C LYS A 129 3.71 -18.93 -12.54
N TYR A 130 3.62 -18.54 -13.80
CA TYR A 130 3.87 -17.15 -14.19
C TYR A 130 2.93 -16.18 -13.49
N PHE A 131 1.61 -16.46 -13.46
CA PHE A 131 0.65 -15.61 -12.77
C PHE A 131 0.88 -15.58 -11.25
N MET A 132 1.18 -16.72 -10.65
CA MET A 132 1.50 -16.78 -9.22
C MET A 132 2.76 -15.96 -8.91
N MET A 133 3.80 -16.06 -9.71
CA MET A 133 5.03 -15.26 -9.55
C MET A 133 4.74 -13.76 -9.75
N ALA A 134 3.97 -13.39 -10.76
CA ALA A 134 3.62 -11.98 -10.99
C ALA A 134 2.86 -11.39 -9.80
N ILE A 135 1.88 -12.11 -9.26
CA ILE A 135 1.07 -11.67 -8.12
C ILE A 135 1.92 -11.63 -6.84
N SER A 136 2.71 -12.66 -6.57
CA SER A 136 3.59 -12.69 -5.38
C SER A 136 4.69 -11.62 -5.44
N GLY A 137 5.03 -11.16 -6.63
CA GLY A 137 6.00 -10.09 -6.86
C GLY A 137 5.44 -8.68 -6.81
N THR A 138 4.20 -8.48 -6.34
CA THR A 138 3.53 -7.17 -6.36
C THR A 138 4.40 -6.04 -5.77
N GLY A 139 5.13 -6.30 -4.66
CA GLY A 139 6.05 -5.34 -4.07
C GLY A 139 5.49 -3.91 -4.00
N PRO A 140 6.25 -2.88 -4.37
CA PRO A 140 5.81 -1.47 -4.28
C PRO A 140 4.58 -1.12 -5.12
N LEU A 141 4.20 -1.95 -6.10
CA LEU A 141 3.03 -1.70 -6.95
C LEU A 141 1.70 -1.78 -6.20
N TRP A 142 1.66 -2.46 -5.04
CA TRP A 142 0.46 -2.55 -4.23
C TRP A 142 -0.14 -1.18 -3.93
N PHE A 143 0.70 -0.18 -3.67
CA PHE A 143 0.26 1.18 -3.39
C PHE A 143 -0.54 1.80 -4.54
N ILE A 144 -0.06 1.63 -5.78
CA ILE A 144 -0.72 2.16 -6.99
C ILE A 144 -2.06 1.47 -7.21
N GLN A 145 -2.12 0.15 -6.98
CA GLN A 145 -3.33 -0.65 -7.12
C GLN A 145 -4.39 -0.27 -6.08
N VAL A 146 -4.00 -0.17 -4.81
CA VAL A 146 -4.89 0.29 -3.73
C VAL A 146 -5.36 1.72 -3.99
N LEU A 147 -4.46 2.60 -4.44
CA LEU A 147 -4.83 3.97 -4.78
C LEU A 147 -5.87 4.03 -5.90
N TRP A 148 -5.78 3.15 -6.90
CA TRP A 148 -6.80 3.05 -7.94
C TRP A 148 -8.13 2.51 -7.39
N LEU A 149 -8.11 1.50 -6.52
CA LEU A 149 -9.31 1.01 -5.84
C LEU A 149 -9.97 2.11 -4.99
N LEU A 150 -9.18 2.92 -4.29
CA LEU A 150 -9.71 4.07 -3.56
C LEU A 150 -10.33 5.12 -4.48
N CYS A 151 -9.88 5.25 -5.72
CA CYS A 151 -10.57 6.07 -6.71
C CYS A 151 -11.97 5.53 -7.04
N LEU A 152 -12.15 4.20 -7.13
CA LEU A 152 -13.48 3.60 -7.28
C LEU A 152 -14.37 3.85 -6.06
N VAL A 153 -13.84 3.67 -4.85
CA VAL A 153 -14.57 3.97 -3.61
C VAL A 153 -15.01 5.43 -3.58
N LEU A 154 -14.13 6.35 -3.96
CA LEU A 154 -14.45 7.76 -4.06
C LEU A 154 -15.61 8.04 -5.02
N LEU A 155 -15.63 7.37 -6.19
CA LEU A 155 -16.73 7.48 -7.15
C LEU A 155 -18.04 6.94 -6.59
N LEU A 156 -18.00 5.81 -5.89
CA LEU A 156 -19.18 5.23 -5.22
C LEU A 156 -19.72 6.18 -4.16
N VAL A 157 -18.86 6.72 -3.30
CA VAL A 157 -19.26 7.71 -2.27
C VAL A 157 -19.90 8.92 -2.94
N ARG A 158 -19.35 9.45 -4.02
CA ARG A 158 -19.94 10.59 -4.73
C ARG A 158 -21.25 10.24 -5.44
N ALA A 159 -21.40 9.03 -5.92
CA ALA A 159 -22.67 8.59 -6.53
C ALA A 159 -23.80 8.49 -5.51
N ILE A 160 -23.47 8.09 -4.26
CA ILE A 160 -24.42 7.98 -3.14
C ILE A 160 -24.67 9.36 -2.52
N ASP A 161 -23.62 10.13 -2.30
CA ASP A 161 -23.69 11.45 -1.62
C ASP A 161 -23.93 12.59 -2.61
N ARG A 162 -25.05 12.54 -3.32
CA ARG A 162 -25.44 13.56 -4.29
C ARG A 162 -25.64 14.98 -3.70
N LYS A 163 -25.85 15.09 -2.39
CA LYS A 163 -26.12 16.35 -1.67
C LYS A 163 -24.92 16.82 -0.84
N ASP A 164 -23.75 16.24 -1.04
CA ASP A 164 -22.51 16.53 -0.29
C ASP A 164 -22.67 16.46 1.26
N ARG A 165 -23.63 15.67 1.75
CA ARG A 165 -23.91 15.53 3.18
C ARG A 165 -22.76 14.87 3.92
N PHE A 166 -22.22 13.82 3.34
CA PHE A 166 -21.06 13.10 3.89
C PHE A 166 -19.82 14.00 3.91
N TRP A 167 -19.57 14.73 2.83
CA TRP A 167 -18.45 15.67 2.75
C TRP A 167 -18.55 16.81 3.74
N ASN A 168 -19.75 17.37 3.88
CA ASN A 168 -20.02 18.42 4.87
C ASN A 168 -19.89 17.90 6.30
N TRP A 169 -20.27 16.65 6.55
CA TRP A 169 -20.07 16.00 7.83
C TRP A 169 -18.59 15.77 8.12
N CYS A 170 -17.82 15.20 7.17
CA CYS A 170 -16.38 15.04 7.27
C CYS A 170 -15.65 16.37 7.46
N GLY A 171 -16.11 17.44 6.81
CA GLY A 171 -15.55 18.78 6.95
C GLY A 171 -15.68 19.39 8.36
N LYS A 172 -16.56 18.83 9.19
CA LYS A 172 -16.73 19.21 10.60
C LYS A 172 -15.83 18.41 11.56
N ALA A 173 -15.05 17.46 11.02
CA ALA A 173 -14.14 16.66 11.85
C ALA A 173 -13.10 17.57 12.51
N ASN A 174 -13.05 17.51 13.83
CA ASN A 174 -12.08 18.19 14.66
C ASN A 174 -11.01 17.21 15.14
N LEU A 175 -10.00 17.71 15.85
CA LEU A 175 -8.91 16.88 16.36
C LEU A 175 -9.40 15.69 17.21
N VAL A 176 -10.45 15.88 17.99
CA VAL A 176 -11.03 14.83 18.85
C VAL A 176 -11.58 13.68 18.00
N VAL A 177 -12.32 13.99 16.91
CA VAL A 177 -12.85 12.99 15.98
C VAL A 177 -11.71 12.22 15.30
N ILE A 178 -10.63 12.90 14.93
CA ILE A 178 -9.46 12.27 14.32
C ILE A 178 -8.78 11.31 15.30
N ILE A 179 -8.61 11.71 16.57
CA ILE A 179 -8.05 10.86 17.62
C ILE A 179 -8.95 9.64 17.86
N LEU A 180 -10.27 9.84 17.97
CA LEU A 180 -11.22 8.75 18.17
C LEU A 180 -11.21 7.75 17.02
N LEU A 181 -11.09 8.21 15.77
CA LEU A 181 -10.90 7.34 14.61
C LEU A 181 -9.59 6.56 14.71
N GLY A 182 -8.50 7.21 15.13
CA GLY A 182 -7.21 6.52 15.36
C GLY A 182 -7.33 5.42 16.41
N VAL A 183 -8.01 5.69 17.53
CA VAL A 183 -8.29 4.68 18.56
C VAL A 183 -9.17 3.55 18.04
N LEU A 184 -10.19 3.85 17.23
CA LEU A 184 -11.06 2.85 16.62
C LEU A 184 -10.28 1.92 15.70
N PHE A 185 -9.39 2.45 14.86
CA PHE A 185 -8.52 1.65 14.01
C PHE A 185 -7.55 0.80 14.83
N TRP A 186 -6.97 1.36 15.88
CA TRP A 186 -6.08 0.61 16.77
C TRP A 186 -6.81 -0.54 17.49
N VAL A 187 -8.01 -0.31 17.99
CA VAL A 187 -8.86 -1.37 18.57
C VAL A 187 -9.21 -2.42 17.52
N GLY A 188 -9.56 -2.00 16.30
CA GLY A 188 -9.84 -2.90 15.19
C GLY A 188 -8.63 -3.78 14.86
N GLU A 189 -7.44 -3.23 14.84
CA GLU A 189 -6.20 -3.99 14.64
C GLU A 189 -5.99 -5.01 15.77
N GLN A 190 -6.11 -4.59 17.03
CA GLN A 190 -5.91 -5.50 18.17
C GLN A 190 -6.93 -6.65 18.17
N THR A 191 -8.18 -6.38 17.79
CA THR A 191 -9.25 -7.39 17.82
C THR A 191 -9.26 -8.27 16.58
N LEU A 192 -9.05 -7.69 15.39
CA LEU A 192 -9.18 -8.42 14.12
C LEU A 192 -7.85 -9.06 13.66
N VAL A 193 -6.72 -8.46 14.02
CA VAL A 193 -5.41 -8.90 13.52
C VAL A 193 -4.66 -9.76 14.55
N LYS A 194 -4.69 -9.41 15.82
CA LYS A 194 -3.89 -10.07 16.87
C LYS A 194 -4.59 -11.20 17.61
N ASN A 195 -5.92 -11.24 17.60
CA ASN A 195 -6.63 -12.35 18.25
C ASN A 195 -6.57 -13.64 17.39
N PRO A 196 -6.56 -14.82 18.02
CA PRO A 196 -6.65 -16.08 17.29
C PRO A 196 -7.96 -16.10 16.51
N ARG A 197 -7.85 -16.24 15.20
CA ARG A 197 -8.98 -16.22 14.28
C ARG A 197 -9.45 -17.63 13.99
N PRO A 198 -10.73 -17.82 13.61
CA PRO A 198 -11.16 -19.09 13.05
C PRO A 198 -10.28 -19.48 11.86
N GLU A 199 -9.87 -20.74 11.79
CA GLU A 199 -8.98 -21.28 10.74
C GLU A 199 -9.46 -20.96 9.31
N SER A 200 -10.78 -20.84 9.12
CA SER A 200 -11.40 -20.46 7.85
C SER A 200 -11.08 -19.04 7.36
N LEU A 201 -10.84 -18.12 8.30
CA LEU A 201 -10.44 -16.74 8.00
C LEU A 201 -8.93 -16.57 7.89
N ASP A 202 -8.16 -17.42 8.60
CA ASP A 202 -6.70 -17.40 8.53
C ASP A 202 -6.17 -17.77 7.14
N GLY A 203 -6.85 -18.66 6.42
CA GLY A 203 -6.50 -19.00 5.04
C GLY A 203 -6.64 -17.81 4.09
N LEU A 204 -7.70 -17.03 4.25
CA LEU A 204 -7.99 -15.88 3.38
C LEU A 204 -7.11 -14.67 3.70
N LEU A 205 -6.77 -14.46 4.96
CA LEU A 205 -5.96 -13.34 5.42
C LEU A 205 -4.46 -13.64 5.39
N ASN A 206 -4.05 -14.91 5.44
CA ASN A 206 -2.67 -15.32 5.22
C ASN A 206 -2.20 -15.13 3.77
N LEU A 207 -3.12 -14.98 2.82
CA LEU A 207 -2.79 -14.48 1.47
C LEU A 207 -2.20 -13.05 1.49
N TYR A 208 -2.50 -12.27 2.52
CA TYR A 208 -2.01 -10.88 2.69
C TYR A 208 -0.87 -10.75 3.72
N LYS A 209 -0.63 -11.77 4.54
CA LYS A 209 0.45 -11.75 5.56
C LYS A 209 1.89 -11.64 5.04
N PRO A 210 2.24 -12.02 3.80
CA PRO A 210 3.59 -11.85 3.29
C PRO A 210 3.94 -10.41 2.90
N ILE A 211 3.02 -9.47 3.04
CA ILE A 211 3.19 -8.10 2.52
C ILE A 211 3.51 -7.09 3.64
N PHE A 212 3.44 -7.53 4.93
CA PHE A 212 3.73 -6.68 6.08
C PHE A 212 4.68 -7.33 7.07
#